data_c6140c23340b50d0193c23bc361474f0
#
_entry.id   c6140c23340b50d0193c23bc361474f0
#
_cell.length_a   1.000
_cell.length_b   1.000
_cell.length_c   1.000
_cell.angle_alpha   90.00
_cell.angle_beta   90.00
_cell.angle_gamma   90.00
#
_symmetry.space_group_name_H-M   'P 1'
#
loop_
_entity.id
_entity.type
_entity.pdbx_description
1 polymer ?
#
loop_
_entity_poly.entity_id
_entity_poly.type
_entity_poly.pdbx_seq_one_letter_code
_entity_poly.pdbx_strand_id
1 'polypeptide(L)'
;AKVGGIHANNTYPAEFIYENLMIQTNIIHNAFLNGVKKLLFLGSSCIYPKYANQPIKEDELLTGKLEPTNEPYAVSKIAGIKMCESYNRQYGKSHNIDYRCIMPTSLYGQGDNYHSENSHVIPALIRRFHEGKINNASSVSIWGSGKPKRDFLYVDDLASSAIHVLNLEKKIYDKHTTQMNSHINVGSGVEITIKKLAESIKEVVGYKGQINFDLKKLEGSPRKLVDNQRLNSLGWKAKIKLKEGLTKTYNDFIINKCLV
;
A
#
# COMPACT_ATOMS: atom_id res chain seq x y z
N ALA A 1 -9.12 4.09 7.08
CA ALA A 1 -7.85 3.94 7.82
C ALA A 1 -7.07 5.25 7.80
N LYS A 2 -6.36 5.56 8.89
CA LYS A 2 -5.38 6.64 8.91
C LYS A 2 -4.12 6.14 8.20
N VAL A 3 -3.71 6.83 7.14
CA VAL A 3 -2.57 6.45 6.29
C VAL A 3 -1.68 7.67 6.01
N GLY A 4 -0.43 7.44 5.67
CA GLY A 4 0.52 8.51 5.36
C GLY A 4 1.92 7.98 5.06
N GLY A 5 2.79 8.88 4.59
CA GLY A 5 4.20 8.58 4.33
C GLY A 5 5.02 8.32 5.60
N ILE A 6 6.32 8.10 5.41
CA ILE A 6 7.24 7.79 6.52
C ILE A 6 7.27 8.91 7.58
N HIS A 7 7.20 10.17 7.16
CA HIS A 7 7.18 11.32 8.08
C HIS A 7 5.95 11.27 8.98
N ALA A 8 4.74 11.15 8.41
CA ALA A 8 3.50 11.09 9.16
C ALA A 8 3.47 9.94 10.18
N ASN A 9 3.87 8.73 9.74
CA ASN A 9 3.94 7.55 10.63
C ASN A 9 4.89 7.77 11.81
N ASN A 10 6.05 8.36 11.57
CA ASN A 10 7.05 8.61 12.60
C ASN A 10 6.65 9.75 13.56
N THR A 11 5.86 10.71 13.06
CA THR A 11 5.44 11.90 13.84
C THR A 11 4.19 11.64 14.68
N TYR A 12 3.25 10.81 14.21
CA TYR A 12 1.95 10.57 14.83
C TYR A 12 1.70 9.10 15.21
N PRO A 13 2.66 8.40 15.87
CA PRO A 13 2.57 6.95 16.09
C PRO A 13 1.34 6.54 16.92
N ALA A 14 0.98 7.31 17.95
CA ALA A 14 -0.19 7.02 18.80
C ALA A 14 -1.52 7.10 18.02
N GLU A 15 -1.66 8.13 17.17
CA GLU A 15 -2.85 8.29 16.34
C GLU A 15 -2.95 7.18 15.29
N PHE A 16 -1.83 6.80 14.67
CA PHE A 16 -1.84 5.73 13.67
C PHE A 16 -2.26 4.38 14.25
N ILE A 17 -1.78 4.00 15.44
CA ILE A 17 -2.22 2.74 16.06
C ILE A 17 -3.65 2.84 16.57
N TYR A 18 -4.00 3.87 17.32
CA TYR A 18 -5.29 4.01 17.96
C TYR A 18 -6.44 4.10 16.94
N GLU A 19 -6.37 5.07 16.02
CA GLU A 19 -7.45 5.27 15.05
C GLU A 19 -7.65 4.06 14.15
N ASN A 20 -6.58 3.42 13.67
CA ASN A 20 -6.72 2.23 12.82
C ASN A 20 -7.29 1.04 13.59
N LEU A 21 -6.88 0.82 14.85
CA LEU A 21 -7.47 -0.22 15.69
C LEU A 21 -8.97 0.03 15.90
N MET A 22 -9.36 1.26 16.27
CA MET A 22 -10.77 1.60 16.49
C MET A 22 -11.62 1.43 15.23
N ILE A 23 -11.16 1.93 14.08
CA ILE A 23 -11.87 1.80 12.81
C ILE A 23 -12.10 0.33 12.46
N GLN A 24 -11.04 -0.48 12.44
CA GLN A 24 -11.12 -1.85 11.94
C GLN A 24 -11.85 -2.78 12.93
N THR A 25 -11.64 -2.61 14.24
CA THR A 25 -12.36 -3.43 15.24
C THR A 25 -13.85 -3.14 15.21
N ASN A 26 -14.23 -1.86 15.13
CA ASN A 26 -15.64 -1.48 15.01
C ASN A 26 -16.28 -2.02 13.72
N ILE A 27 -15.61 -1.88 12.57
CA ILE A 27 -16.15 -2.36 11.28
C ILE A 27 -16.30 -3.88 11.29
N ILE A 28 -15.25 -4.63 11.65
CA ILE A 28 -15.27 -6.09 11.60
C ILE A 28 -16.28 -6.67 12.59
N HIS A 29 -16.31 -6.13 13.83
CA HIS A 29 -17.25 -6.61 14.85
C HIS A 29 -18.70 -6.29 14.50
N ASN A 30 -19.01 -5.05 14.11
CA ASN A 30 -20.36 -4.67 13.72
C ASN A 30 -20.82 -5.35 12.42
N ALA A 31 -19.92 -5.64 11.48
CA ALA A 31 -20.25 -6.47 10.32
C ALA A 31 -20.76 -7.85 10.76
N PHE A 32 -20.12 -8.49 11.73
CA PHE A 32 -20.57 -9.76 12.30
C PHE A 32 -21.93 -9.62 13.01
N LEU A 33 -22.09 -8.64 13.92
CA LEU A 33 -23.35 -8.42 14.65
C LEU A 33 -24.55 -8.15 13.72
N ASN A 34 -24.31 -7.49 12.60
CA ASN A 34 -25.34 -7.19 11.59
C ASN A 34 -25.47 -8.27 10.50
N GLY A 35 -24.88 -9.44 10.71
CA GLY A 35 -25.05 -10.60 9.83
C GLY A 35 -24.38 -10.49 8.46
N VAL A 36 -23.40 -9.58 8.28
CA VAL A 36 -22.62 -9.46 7.03
C VAL A 36 -21.82 -10.73 6.82
N LYS A 37 -22.07 -11.43 5.72
CA LYS A 37 -21.46 -12.75 5.44
C LYS A 37 -20.09 -12.65 4.77
N LYS A 38 -19.86 -11.63 3.96
CA LYS A 38 -18.59 -11.40 3.26
C LYS A 38 -18.02 -10.04 3.59
N LEU A 39 -16.73 -9.99 3.92
CA LEU A 39 -15.98 -8.76 4.17
C LEU A 39 -14.60 -8.91 3.58
N LEU A 40 -14.09 -7.84 2.97
CA LEU A 40 -12.69 -7.76 2.54
C LEU A 40 -11.97 -6.68 3.35
N PHE A 41 -10.95 -7.09 4.09
CA PHE A 41 -10.08 -6.20 4.85
C PHE A 41 -8.84 -5.83 4.04
N LEU A 42 -8.58 -4.53 3.94
CA LEU A 42 -7.36 -4.00 3.32
C LEU A 42 -6.25 -3.89 4.39
N GLY A 43 -5.29 -4.80 4.34
CA GLY A 43 -4.05 -4.70 5.09
C GLY A 43 -3.05 -3.74 4.45
N SER A 44 -1.78 -4.06 4.59
CA SER A 44 -0.66 -3.31 3.99
C SER A 44 0.59 -4.16 3.96
N SER A 45 1.45 -4.02 2.96
CA SER A 45 2.76 -4.66 2.96
C SER A 45 3.71 -4.20 4.08
N CYS A 46 3.31 -3.21 4.88
CA CYS A 46 4.03 -2.79 6.10
C CYS A 46 4.00 -3.83 7.23
N ILE A 47 3.09 -4.82 7.17
CA ILE A 47 2.97 -5.90 8.16
C ILE A 47 4.15 -6.86 8.17
N TYR A 48 4.96 -6.87 7.13
CA TYR A 48 6.09 -7.78 6.99
C TYR A 48 7.34 -7.24 7.69
N PRO A 49 8.23 -8.15 8.13
CA PRO A 49 9.50 -7.76 8.74
C PRO A 49 10.31 -6.83 7.85
N LYS A 50 11.05 -5.92 8.47
CA LYS A 50 11.92 -4.96 7.75
C LYS A 50 12.90 -5.65 6.79
N TYR A 51 13.40 -6.81 7.18
CA TYR A 51 14.38 -7.61 6.44
C TYR A 51 13.81 -8.96 5.97
N ALA A 52 12.50 -9.01 5.69
CA ALA A 52 11.88 -10.20 5.12
C ALA A 52 12.55 -10.63 3.81
N ASN A 53 12.55 -11.93 3.55
CA ASN A 53 13.04 -12.49 2.29
C ASN A 53 12.26 -11.90 1.09
N GLN A 54 12.96 -11.67 -0.02
CA GLN A 54 12.39 -10.99 -1.20
C GLN A 54 12.38 -11.91 -2.42
N PRO A 55 11.26 -12.00 -3.17
CA PRO A 55 9.98 -11.34 -2.93
C PRO A 55 9.29 -11.86 -1.67
N ILE A 56 8.56 -10.97 -0.96
CA ILE A 56 7.96 -11.25 0.35
C ILE A 56 6.74 -12.14 0.17
N LYS A 57 6.79 -13.36 0.69
CA LYS A 57 5.65 -14.28 0.73
C LYS A 57 4.74 -13.99 1.92
N GLU A 58 3.51 -14.45 1.85
CA GLU A 58 2.54 -14.29 2.94
C GLU A 58 2.99 -14.96 4.24
N ASP A 59 3.81 -16.02 4.15
CA ASP A 59 4.34 -16.75 5.31
C ASP A 59 5.38 -15.94 6.12
N GLU A 60 5.88 -14.83 5.58
CA GLU A 60 6.78 -13.92 6.30
C GLU A 60 6.06 -13.09 7.40
N LEU A 61 4.73 -13.15 7.49
CA LEU A 61 3.99 -12.44 8.53
C LEU A 61 4.40 -12.95 9.94
N LEU A 62 4.84 -12.02 10.80
CA LEU A 62 5.27 -12.27 12.19
C LEU A 62 6.57 -13.09 12.34
N THR A 63 7.41 -13.17 11.31
CA THR A 63 8.70 -13.88 11.38
C THR A 63 9.86 -13.03 11.89
N GLY A 64 9.68 -11.72 12.07
CA GLY A 64 10.74 -10.82 12.49
C GLY A 64 10.28 -9.43 12.87
N LYS A 65 11.24 -8.54 13.20
CA LYS A 65 10.98 -7.16 13.62
C LYS A 65 10.46 -6.31 12.47
N LEU A 66 9.45 -5.50 12.75
CA LEU A 66 8.87 -4.53 11.82
C LEU A 66 9.81 -3.35 11.57
N GLU A 67 9.48 -2.53 10.55
CA GLU A 67 10.16 -1.25 10.32
C GLU A 67 9.76 -0.25 11.43
N PRO A 68 10.71 0.26 12.26
CA PRO A 68 10.37 1.05 13.45
C PRO A 68 9.53 2.29 13.17
N THR A 69 9.74 2.96 12.03
CA THR A 69 9.03 4.23 11.73
C THR A 69 7.54 4.03 11.46
N ASN A 70 7.10 2.84 11.08
CA ASN A 70 5.69 2.53 10.80
C ASN A 70 5.16 1.33 11.60
N GLU A 71 5.90 0.86 12.60
CA GLU A 71 5.50 -0.27 13.45
C GLU A 71 4.10 -0.12 14.05
N PRO A 72 3.69 1.04 14.62
CA PRO A 72 2.35 1.23 15.18
C PRO A 72 1.23 1.01 14.15
N TYR A 73 1.41 1.50 12.93
CA TYR A 73 0.49 1.25 11.83
C TYR A 73 0.48 -0.23 11.43
N ALA A 74 1.65 -0.84 11.28
CA ALA A 74 1.79 -2.23 10.90
C ALA A 74 1.12 -3.17 11.93
N VAL A 75 1.34 -2.94 13.23
CA VAL A 75 0.69 -3.69 14.33
C VAL A 75 -0.83 -3.59 14.23
N SER A 76 -1.37 -2.38 13.99
CA SER A 76 -2.82 -2.24 13.82
C SER A 76 -3.33 -3.09 12.63
N LYS A 77 -2.64 -3.08 11.50
CA LYS A 77 -3.03 -3.87 10.31
C LYS A 77 -2.91 -5.38 10.55
N ILE A 78 -1.87 -5.84 11.27
CA ILE A 78 -1.74 -7.23 11.69
C ILE A 78 -2.94 -7.65 12.57
N ALA A 79 -3.32 -6.80 13.53
CA ALA A 79 -4.48 -7.06 14.39
C ALA A 79 -5.77 -7.25 13.58
N GLY A 80 -6.00 -6.43 12.55
CA GLY A 80 -7.17 -6.55 11.66
C GLY A 80 -7.19 -7.86 10.87
N ILE A 81 -6.03 -8.32 10.36
CA ILE A 81 -5.91 -9.62 9.69
C ILE A 81 -6.27 -10.73 10.67
N LYS A 82 -5.64 -10.74 11.86
CA LYS A 82 -5.86 -11.76 12.87
C LYS A 82 -7.29 -11.74 13.40
N MET A 83 -7.93 -10.59 13.43
CA MET A 83 -9.36 -10.47 13.75
C MET A 83 -10.23 -11.17 12.67
N CYS A 84 -10.02 -10.91 11.39
CA CYS A 84 -10.73 -11.60 10.30
C CYS A 84 -10.53 -13.13 10.37
N GLU A 85 -9.29 -13.60 10.56
CA GLU A 85 -8.95 -15.02 10.73
C GLU A 85 -9.68 -15.63 11.94
N SER A 86 -9.72 -14.93 13.07
CA SER A 86 -10.37 -15.39 14.30
C SER A 86 -11.89 -15.52 14.12
N TYR A 87 -12.53 -14.55 13.46
CA TYR A 87 -13.96 -14.61 13.16
C TYR A 87 -14.28 -15.77 12.19
N ASN A 88 -13.48 -15.97 11.15
CA ASN A 88 -13.66 -17.10 10.23
C ASN A 88 -13.51 -18.45 10.94
N ARG A 89 -12.55 -18.59 11.84
CA ARG A 89 -12.34 -19.82 12.60
C ARG A 89 -13.49 -20.12 13.57
N GLN A 90 -13.96 -19.11 14.28
CA GLN A 90 -14.99 -19.27 15.31
C GLN A 90 -16.40 -19.37 14.71
N TYR A 91 -16.71 -18.56 13.72
CA TYR A 91 -18.07 -18.35 13.22
C TYR A 91 -18.27 -18.74 11.74
N GLY A 92 -17.20 -19.09 11.04
CA GLY A 92 -17.26 -19.39 9.60
C GLY A 92 -18.31 -20.46 9.24
N LYS A 93 -18.34 -21.58 9.97
CA LYS A 93 -19.32 -22.64 9.75
C LYS A 93 -20.70 -22.31 10.30
N SER A 94 -20.77 -21.87 11.56
CA SER A 94 -22.05 -21.66 12.27
C SER A 94 -22.85 -20.47 11.75
N HIS A 95 -22.17 -19.42 11.29
CA HIS A 95 -22.79 -18.18 10.81
C HIS A 95 -22.56 -17.92 9.32
N ASN A 96 -21.89 -18.84 8.61
CA ASN A 96 -21.55 -18.72 7.17
C ASN A 96 -20.87 -17.40 6.83
N ILE A 97 -19.86 -17.02 7.63
CA ILE A 97 -19.05 -15.81 7.35
C ILE A 97 -17.76 -16.18 6.60
N ASP A 98 -17.31 -15.24 5.79
CA ASP A 98 -16.10 -15.36 4.94
C ASP A 98 -15.42 -13.99 4.86
N TYR A 99 -14.58 -13.70 5.86
CA TYR A 99 -13.83 -12.45 5.97
C TYR A 99 -12.44 -12.64 5.41
N ARG A 100 -12.15 -11.97 4.30
CA ARG A 100 -10.91 -12.10 3.54
C ARG A 100 -10.02 -10.89 3.73
N CYS A 101 -8.71 -11.08 3.50
CA CYS A 101 -7.72 -10.02 3.62
C CYS A 101 -6.83 -9.95 2.38
N ILE A 102 -6.55 -8.74 1.90
CA ILE A 102 -5.52 -8.52 0.88
C ILE A 102 -4.46 -7.54 1.39
N MET A 103 -3.21 -7.78 0.98
CA MET A 103 -2.03 -6.99 1.37
C MET A 103 -1.50 -6.23 0.17
N PRO A 104 -1.99 -5.01 -0.08
CA PRO A 104 -1.48 -4.21 -1.18
C PRO A 104 -0.06 -3.73 -0.91
N THR A 105 0.72 -3.63 -1.97
CA THR A 105 1.97 -2.89 -2.02
C THR A 105 1.72 -1.37 -1.99
N SER A 106 2.73 -0.55 -2.31
CA SER A 106 2.57 0.91 -2.33
C SER A 106 1.59 1.33 -3.43
N LEU A 107 0.49 1.96 -3.02
CA LEU A 107 -0.57 2.41 -3.93
C LEU A 107 -0.33 3.83 -4.40
N TYR A 108 -0.85 4.15 -5.59
CA TYR A 108 -0.91 5.49 -6.14
C TYR A 108 -2.05 5.58 -7.17
N GLY A 109 -2.52 6.78 -7.46
CA GLY A 109 -3.58 6.96 -8.46
C GLY A 109 -4.34 8.27 -8.32
N GLN A 110 -5.51 8.33 -8.94
CA GLN A 110 -6.43 9.45 -8.85
C GLN A 110 -6.92 9.66 -7.42
N GLY A 111 -7.11 10.91 -7.02
CA GLY A 111 -7.56 11.26 -5.67
C GLY A 111 -6.52 11.05 -4.57
N ASP A 112 -5.23 10.92 -4.91
CA ASP A 112 -4.16 10.74 -3.92
C ASP A 112 -3.95 12.00 -3.06
N ASN A 113 -3.28 11.81 -1.91
CA ASN A 113 -2.96 12.91 -1.00
C ASN A 113 -1.63 13.57 -1.39
N TYR A 114 -1.70 14.84 -1.80
CA TYR A 114 -0.54 15.65 -2.23
C TYR A 114 -0.01 16.58 -1.13
N HIS A 115 -0.24 16.28 0.15
CA HIS A 115 0.32 17.08 1.25
C HIS A 115 1.86 17.11 1.18
N SER A 116 2.48 18.26 1.42
CA SER A 116 3.92 18.49 1.20
C SER A 116 4.85 17.54 1.95
N GLU A 117 4.46 17.11 3.17
CA GLU A 117 5.29 16.31 4.08
C GLU A 117 4.68 14.94 4.40
N ASN A 118 3.35 14.84 4.52
CA ASN A 118 2.65 13.65 5.00
C ASN A 118 2.25 12.67 3.89
N SER A 119 2.39 13.07 2.62
CA SER A 119 2.02 12.23 1.48
C SER A 119 2.99 11.07 1.24
N HIS A 120 2.54 10.08 0.49
CA HIS A 120 3.40 9.01 -0.02
C HIS A 120 4.36 9.52 -1.11
N VAL A 121 5.36 8.68 -1.46
CA VAL A 121 6.48 9.11 -2.33
C VAL A 121 6.04 9.57 -3.72
N ILE A 122 5.08 8.90 -4.39
CA ILE A 122 4.63 9.28 -5.74
C ILE A 122 3.94 10.65 -5.71
N PRO A 123 2.87 10.89 -4.91
CA PRO A 123 2.23 12.19 -4.87
C PRO A 123 3.17 13.30 -4.38
N ALA A 124 4.10 13.02 -3.44
CA ALA A 124 5.11 13.99 -3.03
C ALA A 124 6.04 14.40 -4.18
N LEU A 125 6.49 13.44 -4.99
CA LEU A 125 7.36 13.72 -6.14
C LEU A 125 6.61 14.43 -7.27
N ILE A 126 5.38 14.03 -7.56
CA ILE A 126 4.53 14.72 -8.56
C ILE A 126 4.39 16.20 -8.17
N ARG A 127 4.02 16.49 -6.93
CA ARG A 127 3.87 17.85 -6.45
C ARG A 127 5.18 18.64 -6.56
N ARG A 128 6.30 18.10 -6.07
CA ARG A 128 7.60 18.78 -6.08
C ARG A 128 8.09 19.08 -7.49
N PHE A 129 7.97 18.13 -8.42
CA PHE A 129 8.38 18.38 -9.81
C PHE A 129 7.45 19.35 -10.50
N HIS A 130 6.15 19.31 -10.22
CA HIS A 130 5.20 20.28 -10.76
C HIS A 130 5.49 21.70 -10.27
N GLU A 131 5.67 21.89 -8.95
CA GLU A 131 6.05 23.18 -8.36
C GLU A 131 7.41 23.66 -8.93
N GLY A 132 8.39 22.77 -9.04
CA GLY A 132 9.68 23.05 -9.66
C GLY A 132 9.57 23.51 -11.12
N LYS A 133 8.68 22.89 -11.89
CA LYS A 133 8.39 23.28 -13.28
C LYS A 133 7.76 24.66 -13.37
N ILE A 134 6.73 24.96 -12.57
CA ILE A 134 6.06 26.26 -12.60
C ILE A 134 7.00 27.38 -12.18
N ASN A 135 7.80 27.14 -11.15
CA ASN A 135 8.73 28.14 -10.60
C ASN A 135 10.07 28.21 -11.34
N ASN A 136 10.23 27.47 -12.46
CA ASN A 136 11.50 27.36 -13.19
C ASN A 136 12.70 27.04 -12.30
N ALA A 137 12.50 26.22 -11.25
CA ALA A 137 13.56 25.86 -10.32
C ALA A 137 14.69 25.06 -11.03
N SER A 138 15.95 25.39 -10.75
CA SER A 138 17.11 24.70 -11.33
C SER A 138 17.25 23.25 -10.84
N SER A 139 16.75 22.95 -9.62
CA SER A 139 16.78 21.61 -9.06
C SER A 139 15.60 21.33 -8.11
N VAL A 140 15.26 20.04 -7.96
CA VAL A 140 14.30 19.52 -6.99
C VAL A 140 15.00 18.50 -6.10
N SER A 141 14.82 18.63 -4.77
CA SER A 141 15.39 17.71 -3.80
C SER A 141 14.47 16.53 -3.50
N ILE A 142 15.05 15.33 -3.49
CA ILE A 142 14.40 14.07 -3.14
C ILE A 142 15.00 13.54 -1.84
N TRP A 143 14.15 13.04 -0.95
CA TRP A 143 14.57 12.51 0.34
C TRP A 143 15.34 11.18 0.18
N GLY A 144 16.43 11.03 0.92
CA GLY A 144 17.26 9.84 0.97
C GLY A 144 18.19 9.69 -0.24
N SER A 145 18.74 8.51 -0.40
CA SER A 145 19.75 8.18 -1.44
C SER A 145 19.15 7.83 -2.82
N GLY A 146 17.86 7.60 -2.89
CA GLY A 146 17.18 7.08 -4.10
C GLY A 146 17.47 5.60 -4.40
N LYS A 147 18.26 4.90 -3.59
CA LYS A 147 18.58 3.46 -3.77
C LYS A 147 17.45 2.49 -3.40
N PRO A 148 16.63 2.75 -2.37
CA PRO A 148 15.57 1.82 -1.98
C PRO A 148 14.68 1.45 -3.16
N LYS A 149 14.24 0.18 -3.16
CA LYS A 149 13.38 -0.38 -4.21
C LYS A 149 11.96 -0.60 -3.69
N ARG A 150 10.96 -0.30 -4.52
CA ARG A 150 9.54 -0.47 -4.22
C ARG A 150 8.81 -1.07 -5.40
N ASP A 151 7.74 -1.77 -5.09
CA ASP A 151 6.67 -2.16 -5.99
C ASP A 151 5.54 -1.15 -5.84
N PHE A 152 5.00 -0.64 -6.95
CA PHE A 152 3.91 0.33 -6.98
C PHE A 152 2.75 -0.22 -7.79
N LEU A 153 1.54 -0.17 -7.21
CA LEU A 153 0.32 -0.65 -7.82
C LEU A 153 -0.66 0.51 -8.03
N TYR A 154 -1.21 0.63 -9.24
CA TYR A 154 -2.22 1.63 -9.53
C TYR A 154 -3.54 1.29 -8.83
N VAL A 155 -4.25 2.31 -8.35
CA VAL A 155 -5.44 2.14 -7.49
C VAL A 155 -6.57 1.34 -8.14
N ASP A 156 -6.78 1.46 -9.46
CA ASP A 156 -7.82 0.67 -10.17
C ASP A 156 -7.47 -0.81 -10.23
N ASP A 157 -6.19 -1.16 -10.34
CA ASP A 157 -5.74 -2.55 -10.25
C ASP A 157 -5.99 -3.11 -8.83
N LEU A 158 -5.77 -2.31 -7.77
CA LEU A 158 -6.15 -2.73 -6.42
C LEU A 158 -7.67 -2.96 -6.33
N ALA A 159 -8.50 -2.03 -6.81
CA ALA A 159 -9.95 -2.16 -6.78
C ALA A 159 -10.42 -3.42 -7.53
N SER A 160 -9.85 -3.68 -8.70
CA SER A 160 -10.08 -4.88 -9.50
C SER A 160 -9.69 -6.16 -8.75
N SER A 161 -8.53 -6.18 -8.09
CA SER A 161 -8.08 -7.33 -7.28
C SER A 161 -8.97 -7.57 -6.07
N ALA A 162 -9.44 -6.51 -5.41
CA ALA A 162 -10.33 -6.57 -4.27
C ALA A 162 -11.66 -7.23 -4.65
N ILE A 163 -12.27 -6.80 -5.75
CA ILE A 163 -13.50 -7.39 -6.30
C ILE A 163 -13.27 -8.85 -6.70
N HIS A 164 -12.14 -9.14 -7.37
CA HIS A 164 -11.78 -10.50 -7.77
C HIS A 164 -11.68 -11.42 -6.55
N VAL A 165 -10.89 -11.05 -5.54
CA VAL A 165 -10.72 -11.87 -4.33
C VAL A 165 -12.03 -12.02 -3.56
N LEU A 166 -12.86 -10.98 -3.46
CA LEU A 166 -14.14 -11.04 -2.76
C LEU A 166 -15.13 -12.01 -3.45
N ASN A 167 -15.09 -12.12 -4.78
CA ASN A 167 -16.00 -12.94 -5.57
C ASN A 167 -15.52 -14.38 -5.80
N LEU A 168 -14.28 -14.73 -5.42
CA LEU A 168 -13.84 -16.13 -5.50
C LEU A 168 -14.76 -17.06 -4.72
N GLU A 169 -15.01 -18.24 -5.26
CA GLU A 169 -15.65 -19.30 -4.48
C GLU A 169 -14.80 -19.62 -3.24
N LYS A 170 -15.46 -19.79 -2.08
CA LYS A 170 -14.73 -20.05 -0.81
C LYS A 170 -13.79 -21.24 -0.91
N LYS A 171 -14.25 -22.35 -1.52
CA LYS A 171 -13.42 -23.54 -1.71
C LYS A 171 -12.16 -23.32 -2.54
N ILE A 172 -12.19 -22.37 -3.51
CA ILE A 172 -11.01 -21.97 -4.30
C ILE A 172 -10.06 -21.16 -3.45
N TYR A 173 -10.58 -20.16 -2.73
CA TYR A 173 -9.79 -19.35 -1.81
C TYR A 173 -9.10 -20.21 -0.73
N ASP A 174 -9.84 -21.13 -0.10
CA ASP A 174 -9.36 -22.02 0.95
C ASP A 174 -8.25 -22.99 0.49
N LYS A 175 -8.18 -23.33 -0.80
CA LYS A 175 -7.07 -24.14 -1.36
C LYS A 175 -5.74 -23.39 -1.41
N HIS A 176 -5.77 -22.09 -1.43
CA HIS A 176 -4.59 -21.22 -1.54
C HIS A 176 -4.23 -20.50 -0.23
N THR A 177 -5.02 -20.70 0.83
CA THR A 177 -4.84 -20.05 2.12
C THR A 177 -4.95 -21.08 3.25
N THR A 178 -4.53 -20.68 4.45
CA THR A 178 -4.75 -21.47 5.67
C THR A 178 -5.51 -20.64 6.70
N GLN A 179 -6.04 -21.28 7.73
CA GLN A 179 -6.79 -20.58 8.77
C GLN A 179 -5.99 -19.51 9.53
N MET A 180 -4.65 -19.64 9.56
CA MET A 180 -3.75 -18.73 10.28
C MET A 180 -2.90 -17.87 9.33
N ASN A 181 -3.03 -18.07 8.02
CA ASN A 181 -2.37 -17.32 6.95
C ASN A 181 -3.33 -17.20 5.76
N SER A 182 -4.39 -16.40 5.96
CA SER A 182 -5.50 -16.29 5.01
C SER A 182 -5.41 -15.09 4.09
N HIS A 183 -4.45 -14.20 4.31
CA HIS A 183 -4.29 -13.00 3.47
C HIS A 183 -3.60 -13.31 2.13
N ILE A 184 -3.80 -12.42 1.16
CA ILE A 184 -3.25 -12.53 -0.19
C ILE A 184 -2.49 -11.26 -0.53
N ASN A 185 -1.24 -11.38 -0.94
CA ASN A 185 -0.44 -10.27 -1.44
C ASN A 185 -0.97 -9.73 -2.77
N VAL A 186 -0.97 -8.41 -2.91
CA VAL A 186 -1.40 -7.71 -4.12
C VAL A 186 -0.34 -6.67 -4.51
N GLY A 187 0.39 -6.93 -5.58
CA GLY A 187 1.40 -6.03 -6.12
C GLY A 187 1.41 -6.04 -7.65
N SER A 188 2.21 -5.14 -8.24
CA SER A 188 2.43 -5.14 -9.69
C SER A 188 3.40 -6.26 -10.12
N GLY A 189 4.22 -6.74 -9.19
CA GLY A 189 5.30 -7.70 -9.46
C GLY A 189 6.55 -7.06 -10.08
N VAL A 190 6.59 -5.73 -10.19
CA VAL A 190 7.72 -4.99 -10.78
C VAL A 190 8.28 -4.00 -9.77
N GLU A 191 9.55 -4.17 -9.43
CA GLU A 191 10.23 -3.23 -8.54
C GLU A 191 11.00 -2.15 -9.31
N ILE A 192 11.04 -0.96 -8.73
CA ILE A 192 11.80 0.19 -9.25
C ILE A 192 12.52 0.91 -8.10
N THR A 193 13.73 1.44 -8.35
CA THR A 193 14.40 2.30 -7.37
C THR A 193 13.70 3.66 -7.28
N ILE A 194 13.78 4.31 -6.11
CA ILE A 194 13.23 5.66 -5.92
C ILE A 194 13.87 6.66 -6.90
N LYS A 195 15.15 6.49 -7.23
CA LYS A 195 15.81 7.28 -8.26
C LYS A 195 15.14 7.15 -9.62
N LYS A 196 14.95 5.91 -10.12
CA LYS A 196 14.28 5.67 -11.41
C LYS A 196 12.81 6.12 -11.42
N LEU A 197 12.12 5.94 -10.29
CA LEU A 197 10.78 6.47 -10.12
C LEU A 197 10.75 7.99 -10.30
N ALA A 198 11.65 8.70 -9.63
CA ALA A 198 11.75 10.15 -9.73
C ALA A 198 12.07 10.61 -11.15
N GLU A 199 12.97 9.92 -11.86
CA GLU A 199 13.26 10.17 -13.27
C GLU A 199 12.00 9.98 -14.14
N SER A 200 11.22 8.92 -13.90
CA SER A 200 9.96 8.68 -14.62
C SER A 200 8.91 9.75 -14.34
N ILE A 201 8.77 10.20 -13.09
CA ILE A 201 7.83 11.27 -12.73
C ILE A 201 8.29 12.60 -13.32
N LYS A 202 9.60 12.91 -13.25
CA LYS A 202 10.19 14.09 -13.89
C LYS A 202 9.85 14.16 -15.39
N GLU A 203 9.96 13.03 -16.10
CA GLU A 203 9.59 12.91 -17.52
C GLU A 203 8.10 13.18 -17.74
N VAL A 204 7.21 12.53 -16.96
CA VAL A 204 5.75 12.69 -17.07
C VAL A 204 5.32 14.14 -16.80
N VAL A 205 5.88 14.77 -15.77
CA VAL A 205 5.61 16.18 -15.43
C VAL A 205 6.19 17.14 -16.46
N GLY A 206 7.25 16.74 -17.18
CA GLY A 206 7.99 17.59 -18.12
C GLY A 206 8.90 18.61 -17.42
N TYR A 207 9.39 18.29 -16.20
CA TYR A 207 10.34 19.13 -15.48
C TYR A 207 11.75 18.99 -16.09
N LYS A 208 12.48 20.10 -16.28
CA LYS A 208 13.78 20.13 -16.97
C LYS A 208 14.98 20.32 -16.06
N GLY A 209 14.77 20.76 -14.80
CA GLY A 209 15.86 20.97 -13.84
C GLY A 209 16.52 19.67 -13.35
N GLN A 210 17.46 19.79 -12.44
CA GLN A 210 18.21 18.66 -11.88
C GLN A 210 17.48 17.98 -10.73
N ILE A 211 17.86 16.72 -10.43
CA ILE A 211 17.41 15.95 -9.25
C ILE A 211 18.58 15.90 -8.27
N ASN A 212 18.36 16.40 -7.06
CA ASN A 212 19.29 16.30 -5.94
C ASN A 212 18.77 15.33 -4.88
N PHE A 213 19.66 14.65 -4.14
CA PHE A 213 19.29 13.71 -3.08
C PHE A 213 19.70 14.26 -1.72
N ASP A 214 18.73 14.37 -0.80
CA ASP A 214 18.95 14.81 0.59
C ASP A 214 19.16 13.58 1.49
N LEU A 215 20.43 13.23 1.72
CA LEU A 215 20.82 12.08 2.54
C LEU A 215 20.54 12.25 4.03
N LYS A 216 20.15 13.44 4.50
CA LYS A 216 19.78 13.69 5.91
C LYS A 216 18.34 13.25 6.22
N LYS A 217 17.54 13.02 5.19
CA LYS A 217 16.14 12.60 5.35
C LYS A 217 16.03 11.09 5.52
N LEU A 218 14.96 10.67 6.25
CA LEU A 218 14.69 9.27 6.55
C LEU A 218 14.49 8.42 5.28
N GLU A 219 15.05 7.23 5.30
CA GLU A 219 14.77 6.15 4.35
C GLU A 219 14.10 4.98 5.08
N GLY A 220 13.08 4.38 4.46
CA GLY A 220 12.45 3.16 4.99
C GLY A 220 13.23 1.89 4.64
N SER A 221 12.54 0.74 4.64
CA SER A 221 13.15 -0.55 4.27
C SER A 221 13.91 -0.48 2.93
N PRO A 222 15.06 -1.15 2.80
CA PRO A 222 15.88 -1.09 1.58
C PRO A 222 15.15 -1.63 0.34
N ARG A 223 14.35 -2.69 0.50
CA ARG A 223 13.58 -3.33 -0.56
C ARG A 223 12.21 -3.77 -0.04
N LYS A 224 11.18 -3.65 -0.88
CA LYS A 224 9.84 -4.13 -0.59
C LYS A 224 9.16 -4.53 -1.89
N LEU A 225 9.24 -5.81 -2.22
CA LEU A 225 8.57 -6.46 -3.34
C LEU A 225 7.75 -7.62 -2.77
N VAL A 226 6.44 -7.62 -2.94
CA VAL A 226 5.59 -8.73 -2.50
C VAL A 226 5.56 -9.84 -3.55
N ASP A 227 5.47 -11.08 -3.09
CA ASP A 227 5.25 -12.24 -3.97
C ASP A 227 3.77 -12.28 -4.37
N ASN A 228 3.52 -12.35 -5.67
CA ASN A 228 2.16 -12.39 -6.23
C ASN A 228 1.73 -13.78 -6.69
N GLN A 229 2.50 -14.84 -6.42
CA GLN A 229 2.21 -16.18 -6.94
C GLN A 229 0.82 -16.68 -6.52
N ARG A 230 0.45 -16.44 -5.24
CA ARG A 230 -0.87 -16.82 -4.71
C ARG A 230 -1.99 -16.16 -5.51
N LEU A 231 -1.94 -14.85 -5.71
CA LEU A 231 -2.95 -14.10 -6.47
C LEU A 231 -2.95 -14.47 -7.96
N ASN A 232 -1.78 -14.67 -8.56
CA ASN A 232 -1.65 -15.08 -9.96
C ASN A 232 -2.28 -16.46 -10.20
N SER A 233 -2.09 -17.42 -9.28
CA SER A 233 -2.71 -18.75 -9.39
C SER A 233 -4.22 -18.72 -9.19
N LEU A 234 -4.75 -17.67 -8.57
CA LEU A 234 -6.18 -17.37 -8.47
C LEU A 234 -6.75 -16.63 -9.69
N GLY A 235 -5.93 -16.37 -10.72
CA GLY A 235 -6.37 -15.85 -12.02
C GLY A 235 -6.34 -14.33 -12.16
N TRP A 236 -5.69 -13.59 -11.24
CA TRP A 236 -5.60 -12.13 -11.34
C TRP A 236 -4.14 -11.65 -11.51
N LYS A 237 -3.97 -10.61 -12.33
CA LYS A 237 -2.69 -9.90 -12.53
C LYS A 237 -2.93 -8.41 -12.74
N ALA A 238 -1.99 -7.58 -12.26
CA ALA A 238 -2.00 -6.15 -12.53
C ALA A 238 -1.91 -5.86 -14.04
N LYS A 239 -2.63 -4.85 -14.52
CA LYS A 239 -2.75 -4.50 -15.93
C LYS A 239 -2.13 -3.15 -16.25
N ILE A 240 -2.18 -2.20 -15.33
CA ILE A 240 -1.76 -0.82 -15.56
C ILE A 240 -0.26 -0.69 -15.31
N LYS A 241 0.49 -0.36 -16.36
CA LYS A 241 1.94 -0.14 -16.28
C LYS A 241 2.25 1.17 -15.55
N LEU A 242 3.41 1.23 -14.87
CA LEU A 242 3.81 2.39 -14.06
C LEU A 242 3.73 3.72 -14.83
N LYS A 243 4.28 3.81 -16.03
CA LYS A 243 4.26 5.06 -16.83
C LYS A 243 2.84 5.53 -17.16
N GLU A 244 1.96 4.60 -17.53
CA GLU A 244 0.55 4.88 -17.77
C GLU A 244 -0.15 5.40 -16.52
N GLY A 245 0.01 4.69 -15.39
CA GLY A 245 -0.55 5.10 -14.11
C GLY A 245 -0.05 6.47 -13.64
N LEU A 246 1.26 6.74 -13.77
CA LEU A 246 1.84 8.05 -13.44
C LEU A 246 1.25 9.18 -14.29
N THR A 247 1.03 8.95 -15.58
CA THR A 247 0.39 9.93 -16.48
C THR A 247 -1.05 10.23 -16.05
N LYS A 248 -1.84 9.18 -15.76
CA LYS A 248 -3.22 9.34 -15.25
C LYS A 248 -3.23 10.11 -13.93
N THR A 249 -2.35 9.76 -12.99
CA THR A 249 -2.24 10.41 -11.67
C THR A 249 -1.84 11.89 -11.80
N TYR A 250 -0.91 12.21 -12.69
CA TYR A 250 -0.50 13.60 -12.90
C TYR A 250 -1.58 14.43 -13.58
N ASN A 251 -2.32 13.87 -14.52
CA ASN A 251 -3.46 14.56 -15.15
C ASN A 251 -4.56 14.88 -14.13
N ASP A 252 -4.88 13.91 -13.25
CA ASP A 252 -5.82 14.13 -12.14
C ASP A 252 -5.33 15.24 -11.19
N PHE A 253 -4.05 15.22 -10.82
CA PHE A 253 -3.44 16.25 -10.00
C PHE A 253 -3.57 17.66 -10.60
N ILE A 254 -3.35 17.83 -11.91
CA ILE A 254 -3.48 19.12 -12.57
C ILE A 254 -4.94 19.60 -12.51
N ILE A 255 -5.88 18.72 -12.86
CA ILE A 255 -7.31 19.06 -12.90
C ILE A 255 -7.81 19.47 -11.51
N ASN A 256 -7.51 18.68 -10.48
CA ASN A 256 -8.04 18.87 -9.13
C ASN A 256 -7.31 19.98 -8.35
N LYS A 257 -6.05 20.31 -8.69
CA LYS A 257 -5.33 21.44 -8.07
C LYS A 257 -5.68 22.79 -8.67
N CYS A 258 -6.16 22.84 -9.90
CA CYS A 258 -6.70 24.09 -10.48
C CYS A 258 -8.05 24.50 -9.85
N LEU A 259 -8.61 23.67 -8.95
CA LEU A 259 -9.88 23.92 -8.25
C LEU A 259 -9.69 24.29 -6.77
N VAL A 260 -8.46 24.39 -6.26
CA VAL A 260 -8.08 24.83 -4.91
C VAL A 260 -7.02 25.93 -5.01
#